data_cce06d976cfb0575feced8faec39dd9b
#
_entry.id   cce06d976cfb0575feced8faec39dd9b
#
_cell.length_a   1.000
_cell.length_b   1.000
_cell.length_c   1.000
_cell.angle_alpha   90.00
_cell.angle_beta   90.00
_cell.angle_gamma   90.00
#
_symmetry.space_group_name_H-M   'P 1'
#
loop_
_entity.id
_entity.type
_entity.pdbx_description
1 polymer ?
#
loop_
_entity_poly.entity_id
_entity_poly.type
_entity_poly.pdbx_seq_one_letter_code
_entity_poly.pdbx_strand_id
1 'polypeptide(L)'
;MSQETVDSWLDTYRDVIFVAATIAHRSLTTLPYPAARGSLTSRQREVLEWVAEGKTAADIATIMGISAPTVDKHLRLARETLGVDTTAHALIKAAFLNQVFTAQKPEPGIGSNRRIQAPAQPDREPPA
;
A
#
# COMPACT_ATOMS: atom_id res chain seq x y z
N MET A 1 -25.13 37.90 -14.07
CA MET A 1 -25.73 36.60 -13.88
C MET A 1 -26.75 36.72 -12.75
N SER A 2 -27.99 36.38 -12.98
CA SER A 2 -28.99 36.35 -11.90
C SER A 2 -28.82 35.12 -11.02
N GLN A 3 -29.25 35.21 -9.76
CA GLN A 3 -29.22 34.11 -8.81
C GLN A 3 -29.89 32.83 -9.38
N GLU A 4 -31.05 33.01 -10.02
CA GLU A 4 -31.81 31.92 -10.67
C GLU A 4 -31.02 31.19 -11.77
N THR A 5 -30.18 31.90 -12.52
CA THR A 5 -29.34 31.32 -13.57
C THR A 5 -28.24 30.45 -12.97
N VAL A 6 -27.64 30.90 -11.86
CA VAL A 6 -26.61 30.16 -11.13
C VAL A 6 -27.20 28.90 -10.51
N ASP A 7 -28.37 29.02 -9.87
CA ASP A 7 -29.03 27.89 -9.23
C ASP A 7 -29.45 26.81 -10.24
N SER A 8 -29.98 27.22 -11.38
CA SER A 8 -30.32 26.31 -12.49
C SER A 8 -29.11 25.60 -13.06
N TRP A 9 -28.00 26.33 -13.21
CA TRP A 9 -26.74 25.75 -13.69
C TRP A 9 -26.18 24.74 -12.68
N LEU A 10 -26.18 25.07 -11.39
CA LEU A 10 -25.75 24.17 -10.33
C LEU A 10 -26.60 22.91 -10.25
N ASP A 11 -27.91 22.99 -10.40
CA ASP A 11 -28.79 21.82 -10.38
C ASP A 11 -28.55 20.91 -11.58
N THR A 12 -28.28 21.50 -12.75
CA THR A 12 -28.00 20.75 -13.98
C THR A 12 -26.70 19.96 -13.89
N TYR A 13 -25.67 20.54 -13.27
CA TYR A 13 -24.33 19.96 -13.22
C TYR A 13 -23.97 19.37 -11.86
N ARG A 14 -24.87 19.38 -10.89
CA ARG A 14 -24.62 18.92 -9.52
C ARG A 14 -24.03 17.52 -9.49
N ASP A 15 -24.61 16.57 -10.20
CA ASP A 15 -24.17 15.18 -10.19
C ASP A 15 -22.78 15.02 -10.82
N VAL A 16 -22.52 15.73 -11.91
CA VAL A 16 -21.21 15.71 -12.57
C VAL A 16 -20.13 16.32 -11.69
N ILE A 17 -20.43 17.46 -11.04
CA ILE A 17 -19.51 18.13 -10.12
C ILE A 17 -19.23 17.24 -8.90
N PHE A 18 -20.26 16.60 -8.34
CA PHE A 18 -20.11 15.71 -7.21
C PHE A 18 -19.23 14.49 -7.56
N VAL A 19 -19.49 13.83 -8.68
CA VAL A 19 -18.71 12.68 -9.13
C VAL A 19 -17.26 13.10 -9.43
N ALA A 20 -17.06 14.21 -10.14
CA ALA A 20 -15.72 14.71 -10.44
C ALA A 20 -14.95 15.09 -9.18
N ALA A 21 -15.59 15.78 -8.22
CA ALA A 21 -14.98 16.13 -6.94
C ALA A 21 -14.63 14.89 -6.11
N THR A 22 -15.50 13.87 -6.10
CA THR A 22 -15.25 12.61 -5.39
C THR A 22 -14.06 11.86 -5.98
N ILE A 23 -13.98 11.75 -7.30
CA ILE A 23 -12.86 11.10 -7.99
C ILE A 23 -11.56 11.87 -7.73
N ALA A 24 -11.57 13.18 -7.87
CA ALA A 24 -10.40 14.02 -7.61
C ALA A 24 -9.93 13.91 -6.16
N HIS A 25 -10.85 13.94 -5.20
CA HIS A 25 -10.54 13.77 -3.79
C HIS A 25 -9.89 12.40 -3.51
N ARG A 26 -10.48 11.33 -4.00
CA ARG A 26 -9.92 9.98 -3.86
C ARG A 26 -8.53 9.87 -4.50
N SER A 27 -8.35 10.42 -5.68
CA SER A 27 -7.05 10.40 -6.37
C SER A 27 -5.98 11.17 -5.60
N LEU A 28 -6.32 12.34 -5.05
CA LEU A 28 -5.39 13.16 -4.27
C LEU A 28 -5.04 12.53 -2.92
N THR A 29 -6.00 11.89 -2.26
CA THR A 29 -5.77 11.24 -0.96
C THR A 29 -4.99 9.94 -1.05
N THR A 30 -4.94 9.31 -2.22
CA THR A 30 -4.16 8.10 -2.46
C THR A 30 -2.71 8.38 -2.88
N LEU A 31 -2.40 9.60 -3.28
CA LEU A 31 -1.04 9.99 -3.61
C LEU A 31 -0.18 10.09 -2.34
N PRO A 32 1.02 9.50 -2.33
CA PRO A 32 1.95 9.72 -1.23
C PRO A 32 2.34 11.19 -1.20
N TYR A 33 2.20 11.81 -0.03
CA TYR A 33 2.55 13.23 0.15
C TYR A 33 4.07 13.40 0.07
N PRO A 34 4.61 14.23 -0.85
CA PRO A 34 6.05 14.32 -1.09
C PRO A 34 6.82 15.10 -0.02
N ALA A 35 6.19 15.57 1.03
CA ALA A 35 6.78 16.51 1.98
C ALA A 35 7.48 15.89 3.19
N ALA A 36 7.82 14.62 3.15
CA ALA A 36 8.56 14.02 4.25
C ALA A 36 10.05 13.86 3.88
N ARG A 37 10.89 13.98 4.87
CA ARG A 37 12.34 13.77 4.81
C ARG A 37 12.78 12.35 4.39
N GLY A 38 12.02 11.68 3.59
CA GLY A 38 12.22 10.34 3.09
C GLY A 38 10.92 9.55 3.07
N SER A 39 10.78 8.69 2.09
CA SER A 39 9.72 7.69 2.07
C SER A 39 10.19 6.43 2.80
N LEU A 40 9.26 5.78 3.48
CA LEU A 40 9.51 4.47 4.08
C LEU A 40 9.87 3.45 3.01
N THR A 41 10.85 2.59 3.29
CA THR A 41 11.10 1.42 2.45
C THR A 41 9.93 0.43 2.54
N SER A 42 9.81 -0.48 1.58
CA SER A 42 8.75 -1.50 1.58
C SER A 42 8.78 -2.33 2.87
N ARG A 43 9.96 -2.69 3.38
CA ARG A 43 10.09 -3.46 4.62
C ARG A 43 9.72 -2.65 5.86
N GLN A 44 10.11 -1.39 5.92
CA GLN A 44 9.71 -0.49 7.03
C GLN A 44 8.19 -0.31 7.07
N ARG A 45 7.57 -0.14 5.90
CA ARG A 45 6.12 -0.03 5.78
C ARG A 45 5.43 -1.31 6.23
N GLU A 46 5.86 -2.45 5.73
CA GLU A 46 5.30 -3.77 6.07
C GLU A 46 5.34 -4.03 7.58
N VAL A 47 6.47 -3.74 8.24
CA VAL A 47 6.60 -3.87 9.70
C VAL A 47 5.63 -2.94 10.43
N LEU A 48 5.48 -1.68 9.99
CA LEU A 48 4.53 -0.75 10.60
C LEU A 48 3.07 -1.18 10.41
N GLU A 49 2.73 -1.77 9.28
CA GLU A 49 1.39 -2.32 9.03
C GLU A 49 1.06 -3.45 10.01
N TRP A 50 1.99 -4.37 10.25
CA TRP A 50 1.80 -5.43 11.24
C TRP A 50 1.70 -4.91 12.68
N VAL A 51 2.46 -3.87 13.02
CA VAL A 51 2.32 -3.19 14.32
C VAL A 51 0.94 -2.56 14.45
N ALA A 52 0.42 -1.96 13.40
CA ALA A 52 -0.93 -1.39 13.39
C ALA A 52 -2.01 -2.44 13.60
N GLU A 53 -1.79 -3.68 13.15
CA GLU A 53 -2.66 -4.83 13.40
C GLU A 53 -2.49 -5.43 14.82
N GLY A 54 -1.65 -4.83 15.65
CA GLY A 54 -1.42 -5.27 17.02
C GLY A 54 -0.46 -6.46 17.16
N LYS A 55 0.35 -6.76 16.15
CA LYS A 55 1.33 -7.84 16.21
C LYS A 55 2.56 -7.42 17.02
N THR A 56 3.10 -8.37 17.79
CA THR A 56 4.37 -8.19 18.51
C THR A 56 5.57 -8.34 17.58
N ALA A 57 6.74 -7.87 17.99
CA ALA A 57 7.98 -8.04 17.21
C ALA A 57 8.28 -9.53 16.93
N ALA A 58 7.99 -10.41 17.87
CA ALA A 58 8.14 -11.86 17.70
C ALA A 58 7.18 -12.43 16.65
N ASP A 59 5.92 -11.98 16.66
CA ASP A 59 4.91 -12.38 15.66
C ASP A 59 5.31 -11.90 14.28
N ILE A 60 5.73 -10.65 14.16
CA ILE A 60 6.18 -10.05 12.90
C ILE A 60 7.40 -10.78 12.35
N ALA A 61 8.36 -11.13 13.20
CA ALA A 61 9.53 -11.91 12.83
C ALA A 61 9.13 -13.26 12.20
N THR A 62 8.18 -13.95 12.80
CA THR A 62 7.64 -15.20 12.29
C THR A 62 6.90 -15.01 10.96
N ILE A 63 6.04 -14.01 10.86
CA ILE A 63 5.24 -13.72 9.66
C ILE A 63 6.15 -13.34 8.48
N MET A 64 7.15 -12.51 8.71
CA MET A 64 8.04 -12.00 7.67
C MET A 64 9.24 -12.91 7.40
N GLY A 65 9.46 -13.95 8.19
CA GLY A 65 10.60 -14.85 8.07
C GLY A 65 11.95 -14.19 8.37
N ILE A 66 11.97 -13.25 9.31
CA ILE A 66 13.17 -12.53 9.77
C ILE A 66 13.32 -12.66 11.28
N SER A 67 14.45 -12.19 11.83
CA SER A 67 14.67 -12.20 13.27
C SER A 67 13.98 -11.03 13.98
N ALA A 68 13.63 -11.19 15.26
CA ALA A 68 13.06 -10.09 16.05
C ALA A 68 13.97 -8.86 16.14
N PRO A 69 15.29 -8.97 16.30
CA PRO A 69 16.21 -7.82 16.22
C PRO A 69 16.15 -7.11 14.85
N THR A 70 15.90 -7.82 13.77
CA THR A 70 15.73 -7.23 12.44
C THR A 70 14.43 -6.43 12.35
N VAL A 71 13.34 -6.91 12.96
CA VAL A 71 12.08 -6.16 13.10
C VAL A 71 12.32 -4.86 13.85
N ASP A 72 13.00 -4.91 14.99
CA ASP A 72 13.33 -3.72 15.78
C ASP A 72 14.19 -2.72 15.01
N LYS A 73 15.13 -3.22 14.19
CA LYS A 73 15.93 -2.37 13.30
C LYS A 73 15.06 -1.65 12.27
N HIS A 74 14.12 -2.35 11.65
CA HIS A 74 13.19 -1.71 10.70
C HIS A 74 12.30 -0.67 11.36
N LEU A 75 11.81 -0.92 12.57
CA LEU A 75 11.04 0.05 13.35
C LEU A 75 11.87 1.29 13.72
N ARG A 76 13.11 1.09 14.14
CA ARG A 76 14.03 2.20 14.46
C ARG A 76 14.28 3.06 13.22
N LEU A 77 14.62 2.43 12.10
CA LEU A 77 14.87 3.15 10.84
C LEU A 77 13.62 3.86 10.33
N ALA A 78 12.44 3.29 10.50
CA ALA A 78 11.18 3.94 10.17
C ALA A 78 10.96 5.22 11.01
N ARG A 79 11.22 5.17 12.32
CA ARG A 79 11.15 6.34 13.20
C ARG A 79 12.14 7.42 12.77
N GLU A 80 13.37 7.05 12.47
CA GLU A 80 14.40 7.98 11.98
C GLU A 80 13.97 8.64 10.66
N THR A 81 13.48 7.86 9.70
CA THR A 81 12.99 8.35 8.41
C THR A 81 11.84 9.35 8.58
N LEU A 82 10.91 9.07 9.49
CA LEU A 82 9.76 9.93 9.75
C LEU A 82 10.09 11.08 10.73
N GLY A 83 11.25 11.06 11.38
CA GLY A 83 11.66 12.06 12.35
C GLY A 83 10.81 12.07 13.61
N VAL A 84 10.50 10.89 14.16
CA VAL A 84 9.70 10.70 15.37
C VAL A 84 10.38 9.76 16.35
N ASP A 85 10.02 9.83 17.62
CA ASP A 85 10.69 9.08 18.68
C ASP A 85 10.01 7.74 19.02
N THR A 86 8.71 7.63 18.77
CA THR A 86 7.94 6.43 19.12
C THR A 86 7.36 5.74 17.91
N THR A 87 7.16 4.42 18.00
CA THR A 87 6.51 3.63 16.96
C THR A 87 5.05 4.04 16.74
N ALA A 88 4.33 4.36 17.82
CA ALA A 88 2.96 4.86 17.72
C ALA A 88 2.89 6.19 16.92
N HIS A 89 3.81 7.09 17.18
CA HIS A 89 3.90 8.35 16.45
C HIS A 89 4.31 8.13 14.99
N ALA A 90 5.20 7.17 14.73
CA ALA A 90 5.58 6.77 13.39
C ALA A 90 4.38 6.25 12.59
N LEU A 91 3.52 5.44 13.21
CA LEU A 91 2.28 4.93 12.62
C LEU A 91 1.33 6.05 12.21
N ILE A 92 1.06 6.96 13.14
CA ILE A 92 0.16 8.10 12.88
C ILE A 92 0.72 8.95 11.74
N LYS A 93 2.00 9.27 11.78
CA LYS A 93 2.65 10.10 10.76
C LYS A 93 2.69 9.40 9.40
N ALA A 94 2.98 8.11 9.36
CA ALA A 94 2.98 7.32 8.13
C ALA A 94 1.57 7.23 7.52
N ALA A 95 0.54 7.07 8.34
CA ALA A 95 -0.85 7.09 7.89
C ALA A 95 -1.23 8.46 7.32
N PHE A 96 -0.84 9.54 8.00
CA PHE A 96 -1.07 10.91 7.53
C PHE A 96 -0.40 11.20 6.19
N LEU A 97 0.79 10.65 5.97
CA LEU A 97 1.57 10.80 4.74
C LEU A 97 1.18 9.78 3.66
N ASN A 98 0.12 9.01 3.86
CA ASN A 98 -0.32 7.93 2.96
C ASN A 98 0.80 6.92 2.63
N GLN A 99 1.71 6.67 3.55
CA GLN A 99 2.79 5.70 3.39
C GLN A 99 2.46 4.31 3.93
N VAL A 100 1.38 4.19 4.70
CA VAL A 100 0.76 2.94 5.15
C VAL A 100 -0.73 2.99 4.86
N PHE A 101 -1.39 1.85 4.79
CA PHE A 101 -2.83 1.74 4.51
C PHE A 101 -3.29 2.34 3.18
N THR A 102 -2.39 2.52 2.23
CA THR A 102 -2.81 2.77 0.85
C THR A 102 -3.54 1.54 0.34
N ALA A 103 -4.73 1.72 -0.20
CA ALA A 103 -5.63 0.66 -0.64
C ALA A 103 -5.08 -0.24 -1.78
N GLN A 104 -3.87 0.01 -2.20
CA GLN A 104 -3.11 -0.82 -3.14
C GLN A 104 -1.93 -1.47 -2.42
N LYS A 105 -2.25 -2.48 -1.59
CA LYS A 105 -1.31 -3.58 -1.44
C LYS A 105 -1.18 -4.19 -2.84
N PRO A 106 -0.01 -4.17 -3.49
CA PRO A 106 0.16 -5.03 -4.64
C PRO A 106 -0.08 -6.43 -4.11
N GLU A 107 -1.13 -7.08 -4.61
CA GLU A 107 -1.29 -8.51 -4.40
C GLU A 107 0.09 -9.13 -4.67
N PRO A 108 0.61 -9.96 -3.75
CA PRO A 108 1.81 -10.71 -4.04
C PRO A 108 1.51 -11.40 -5.34
N GLY A 109 2.20 -10.97 -6.40
CA GLY A 109 1.97 -11.49 -7.71
C GLY A 109 1.89 -12.99 -7.55
N ILE A 110 0.74 -13.57 -7.85
CA ILE A 110 0.62 -15.00 -8.05
C ILE A 110 1.65 -15.23 -9.14
N GLY A 111 2.83 -15.63 -8.69
CA GLY A 111 3.92 -15.92 -9.58
C GLY A 111 3.36 -16.89 -10.61
N SER A 112 3.15 -16.38 -11.80
CA SER A 112 2.82 -17.19 -12.95
C SER A 112 4.05 -18.04 -13.27
N ASN A 113 4.45 -18.88 -12.34
CA ASN A 113 5.30 -20.02 -12.61
C ASN A 113 4.43 -21.24 -12.85
N ARG A 114 3.40 -21.05 -13.68
CA ARG A 114 2.98 -22.18 -14.50
C ARG A 114 4.07 -22.36 -15.55
N ARG A 115 5.13 -23.07 -15.17
CA ARG A 115 5.80 -23.88 -16.15
C ARG A 115 4.70 -24.75 -16.75
N ILE A 116 4.30 -24.39 -17.94
CA ILE A 116 3.56 -25.27 -18.82
C ILE A 116 4.52 -26.46 -18.96
N GLN A 117 4.29 -27.50 -18.17
CA GLN A 117 4.91 -28.80 -18.46
C GLN A 117 4.35 -29.17 -19.82
N ALA A 118 5.25 -29.15 -20.81
CA ALA A 118 4.95 -29.72 -22.12
C ALA A 118 4.46 -31.16 -21.89
N PRO A 119 3.40 -31.58 -22.57
CA PRO A 119 2.94 -32.95 -22.46
C PRO A 119 4.09 -33.86 -22.80
N ALA A 120 4.31 -34.88 -21.96
CA ALA A 120 5.29 -35.94 -22.20
C ALA A 120 5.04 -36.51 -23.59
N GLN A 121 6.08 -36.48 -24.40
CA GLN A 121 6.03 -37.18 -25.69
C GLN A 121 5.85 -38.68 -25.41
N PRO A 122 4.92 -39.35 -26.08
CA PRO A 122 4.81 -40.78 -25.97
C PRO A 122 6.11 -41.40 -26.49
N ASP A 123 6.62 -42.38 -25.73
CA ASP A 123 7.80 -43.15 -26.06
C ASP A 123 7.70 -43.69 -27.49
N ARG A 124 8.64 -43.28 -28.33
CA ARG A 124 8.82 -43.92 -29.60
C ARG A 124 9.41 -45.30 -29.32
N GLU A 125 8.61 -46.35 -29.53
CA GLU A 125 9.12 -47.70 -29.61
C GLU A 125 10.23 -47.75 -30.66
N PRO A 126 11.37 -48.39 -30.36
CA PRO A 126 12.40 -48.62 -31.38
C PRO A 126 11.85 -49.61 -32.42
N PRO A 127 12.13 -49.39 -33.69
CA PRO A 127 11.76 -50.33 -34.72
C PRO A 127 12.48 -51.65 -34.50
N ALA A 128 11.74 -52.70 -34.58
CA ALA A 128 12.27 -54.06 -34.58
C ALA A 128 13.18 -54.30 -35.75
#